data_8bc8480d0edb19e439bbf866723e3842
#
_entry.id   8bc8480d0edb19e439bbf866723e3842
#
_cell.length_a   1.000
_cell.length_b   1.000
_cell.length_c   1.000
_cell.angle_alpha   90.00
_cell.angle_beta   90.00
_cell.angle_gamma   90.00
#
_symmetry.space_group_name_H-M   'P 1'
#
loop_
_entity.id
_entity.type
_entity.pdbx_description
1 polymer ?
#
loop_
_entity_poly.entity_id
_entity_poly.type
_entity_poly.pdbx_seq_one_letter_code
_entity_poly.pdbx_strand_id
1 'polypeptide(L)'
;MVFWWREHNLSFEQECRFLHSLGFGIELWPNIKGQNECRYERRNWPRLVEATRDMLVSMRSRSDGPTLEQWNEQIECAKLLDAGIVTDLLSLGIRDGAELDNCDFASEVVKLAEENNVKLCLETGSLQTLKDVGRKFESIWYCLDVGYANLDREFSFRQYVDDLAERVAHLHLTDNYGQRDDHERPGLKGGIDRDNWDYLFNGLNKYDNDVIGSFEMSPSMPAVMIRQAVEFLFDKMQWPNRPKRQPRNVEVIYNPV
;
A
#
# COMPACT_ATOMS: atom_id res chain seq x y z
N MET A 1 -6.92 5.10 -1.82
CA MET A 1 -6.54 5.83 -3.07
C MET A 1 -5.27 6.58 -2.82
N VAL A 2 -4.29 6.49 -3.71
CA VAL A 2 -3.01 7.17 -3.56
C VAL A 2 -3.17 8.66 -3.85
N PHE A 3 -2.78 9.48 -2.88
CA PHE A 3 -3.11 10.91 -2.90
C PHE A 3 -2.31 11.75 -3.91
N TRP A 4 -0.99 11.54 -4.03
CA TRP A 4 -0.10 12.43 -4.78
C TRP A 4 -0.47 12.59 -6.27
N TRP A 5 -1.14 11.60 -6.84
CA TRP A 5 -1.56 11.59 -8.24
C TRP A 5 -2.64 12.62 -8.55
N ARG A 6 -3.36 13.12 -7.54
CA ARG A 6 -4.48 14.04 -7.72
C ARG A 6 -4.20 15.48 -7.34
N GLU A 7 -3.03 15.79 -6.82
CA GLU A 7 -2.62 17.16 -6.47
C GLU A 7 -2.62 18.17 -7.64
N HIS A 8 -3.23 17.82 -8.77
CA HIS A 8 -3.26 18.69 -9.93
C HIS A 8 -4.30 19.81 -9.82
N ASN A 9 -5.41 19.54 -9.13
CA ASN A 9 -6.60 20.38 -9.16
C ASN A 9 -7.14 20.79 -7.78
N LEU A 10 -6.71 20.10 -6.72
CA LEU A 10 -7.17 20.34 -5.36
C LEU A 10 -5.99 20.49 -4.41
N SER A 11 -6.18 21.23 -3.32
CA SER A 11 -5.20 21.21 -2.22
C SER A 11 -5.24 19.87 -1.48
N PHE A 12 -4.19 19.59 -0.72
CA PHE A 12 -4.11 18.39 0.12
C PHE A 12 -5.36 18.23 1.01
N GLU A 13 -5.76 19.28 1.69
CA GLU A 13 -6.93 19.27 2.58
C GLU A 13 -8.24 19.08 1.82
N GLN A 14 -8.33 19.59 0.60
CA GLN A 14 -9.50 19.40 -0.24
C GLN A 14 -9.62 17.94 -0.70
N GLU A 15 -8.50 17.33 -1.09
CA GLU A 15 -8.47 15.90 -1.44
C GLU A 15 -8.81 15.02 -0.24
N CYS A 16 -8.23 15.27 0.93
CA CYS A 16 -8.55 14.53 2.14
C CYS A 16 -10.04 14.61 2.46
N ARG A 17 -10.63 15.82 2.44
CA ARG A 17 -12.06 15.99 2.65
C ARG A 17 -12.90 15.26 1.61
N PHE A 18 -12.48 15.30 0.36
CA PHE A 18 -13.18 14.59 -0.72
C PHE A 18 -13.14 13.08 -0.49
N LEU A 19 -11.97 12.50 -0.21
CA LEU A 19 -11.82 11.07 0.06
C LEU A 19 -12.61 10.65 1.29
N HIS A 20 -12.51 11.42 2.38
CA HIS A 20 -13.27 11.18 3.60
C HIS A 20 -14.78 11.20 3.35
N SER A 21 -15.29 12.14 2.55
CA SER A 21 -16.72 12.20 2.19
C SER A 21 -17.20 10.98 1.42
N LEU A 22 -16.29 10.24 0.77
CA LEU A 22 -16.57 9.00 0.07
C LEU A 22 -16.36 7.75 0.94
N GLY A 23 -15.95 7.91 2.20
CA GLY A 23 -15.64 6.82 3.11
C GLY A 23 -14.28 6.16 2.86
N PHE A 24 -13.36 6.81 2.14
CA PHE A 24 -12.03 6.29 1.89
C PHE A 24 -11.01 6.78 2.92
N GLY A 25 -10.05 5.91 3.25
CA GLY A 25 -8.78 6.29 3.81
C GLY A 25 -7.82 6.86 2.75
N ILE A 26 -6.60 7.16 3.16
CA ILE A 26 -5.57 7.71 2.30
C ILE A 26 -4.22 7.02 2.52
N GLU A 27 -3.50 6.78 1.44
CA GLU A 27 -2.08 6.50 1.50
C GLU A 27 -1.31 7.78 1.20
N LEU A 28 -0.51 8.20 2.18
CA LEU A 28 0.29 9.43 2.07
C LEU A 28 1.60 9.15 1.36
N TRP A 29 1.92 10.00 0.40
CA TRP A 29 3.21 10.01 -0.28
C TRP A 29 4.12 11.11 0.27
N PRO A 30 5.45 10.88 0.28
CA PRO A 30 6.40 11.84 0.88
C PRO A 30 6.50 13.13 0.08
N ASN A 31 6.35 13.07 -1.23
CA ASN A 31 6.60 14.19 -2.12
C ASN A 31 5.43 15.19 -2.14
N ILE A 32 5.75 16.47 -2.09
CA ILE A 32 4.80 17.56 -2.34
C ILE A 32 5.10 18.09 -3.73
N LYS A 33 4.11 18.07 -4.62
CA LYS A 33 4.29 18.50 -6.01
C LYS A 33 4.80 19.93 -6.11
N GLY A 34 5.87 20.10 -6.88
CA GLY A 34 6.49 21.42 -7.11
C GLY A 34 7.31 21.94 -5.94
N GLN A 35 7.53 21.15 -4.91
CA GLN A 35 8.35 21.51 -3.75
C GLN A 35 9.45 20.46 -3.54
N ASN A 36 10.63 20.93 -3.14
CA ASN A 36 11.75 20.08 -2.73
C ASN A 36 11.63 19.67 -1.25
N GLU A 37 10.42 19.53 -0.74
CA GLU A 37 10.13 19.28 0.66
C GLU A 37 9.45 17.94 0.82
N CYS A 38 9.79 17.24 1.90
CA CYS A 38 9.09 16.03 2.28
C CYS A 38 7.84 16.37 3.11
N ARG A 39 6.73 15.74 2.78
CA ARG A 39 5.46 15.88 3.51
C ARG A 39 5.60 15.53 4.99
N TYR A 40 6.49 14.60 5.34
CA TYR A 40 6.66 14.05 6.68
C TYR A 40 7.55 14.91 7.60
N GLU A 41 8.10 16.02 7.11
CA GLU A 41 8.86 16.92 7.96
C GLU A 41 7.99 17.47 9.10
N ARG A 42 8.54 17.55 10.29
CA ARG A 42 7.83 17.93 11.56
C ARG A 42 6.99 19.20 11.44
N ARG A 43 7.44 20.17 10.64
CA ARG A 43 6.69 21.42 10.39
C ARG A 43 5.33 21.20 9.72
N ASN A 44 5.15 20.08 9.01
CA ASN A 44 3.91 19.74 8.29
C ASN A 44 2.94 18.90 9.16
N TRP A 45 3.38 18.34 10.28
CA TRP A 45 2.59 17.42 11.08
C TRP A 45 1.24 17.97 11.57
N PRO A 46 1.14 19.22 12.09
CA PRO A 46 -0.17 19.75 12.48
C PRO A 46 -1.18 19.76 11.32
N ARG A 47 -0.70 20.08 10.11
CA ARG A 47 -1.50 20.09 8.89
C ARG A 47 -1.93 18.68 8.48
N LEU A 48 -1.03 17.70 8.58
CA LEU A 48 -1.34 16.30 8.29
C LEU A 48 -2.41 15.77 9.24
N VAL A 49 -2.21 15.93 10.54
CA VAL A 49 -3.16 15.48 11.57
C VAL A 49 -4.55 16.07 11.35
N GLU A 50 -4.63 17.37 11.06
CA GLU A 50 -5.92 18.02 10.82
C GLU A 50 -6.59 17.51 9.55
N ALA A 51 -5.82 17.34 8.46
CA ALA A 51 -6.35 16.95 7.16
C ALA A 51 -6.79 15.47 7.12
N THR A 52 -6.12 14.59 7.87
CA THR A 52 -6.40 13.15 7.88
C THR A 52 -7.22 12.70 9.10
N ARG A 53 -7.77 13.64 9.86
CA ARG A 53 -8.59 13.35 11.04
C ARG A 53 -9.73 12.39 10.66
N ASP A 54 -9.90 11.35 11.47
CA ASP A 54 -10.92 10.31 11.29
C ASP A 54 -10.80 9.48 10.00
N MET A 55 -9.64 9.54 9.32
CA MET A 55 -9.35 8.72 8.15
C MET A 55 -8.45 7.53 8.52
N LEU A 56 -8.63 6.41 7.82
CA LEU A 56 -7.62 5.36 7.78
C LEU A 56 -6.42 5.87 6.98
N VAL A 57 -5.23 5.79 7.57
CA VAL A 57 -3.99 6.27 6.94
C VAL A 57 -2.98 5.13 6.81
N SER A 58 -2.37 5.01 5.65
CA SER A 58 -1.09 4.34 5.43
C SER A 58 -0.09 5.34 4.85
N MET A 59 1.18 5.02 4.90
CA MET A 59 2.22 5.93 4.41
C MET A 59 3.16 5.20 3.47
N ARG A 60 3.64 5.91 2.44
CA ARG A 60 4.74 5.47 1.60
C ARG A 60 6.03 6.10 2.08
N SER A 61 7.11 5.34 2.10
CA SER A 61 8.43 5.83 2.50
C SER A 61 9.00 6.82 1.48
N ARG A 62 10.01 7.55 1.89
CA ARG A 62 10.85 8.34 0.98
C ARG A 62 11.68 7.40 0.11
N SER A 63 11.78 7.73 -1.17
CA SER A 63 12.56 6.97 -2.16
C SER A 63 13.90 7.65 -2.52
N ASP A 64 14.24 8.77 -1.86
CA ASP A 64 15.44 9.58 -2.14
C ASP A 64 16.67 9.16 -1.32
N GLY A 65 16.71 7.92 -0.81
CA GLY A 65 17.79 7.38 0.01
C GLY A 65 17.81 8.00 1.42
N PRO A 66 16.71 7.89 2.18
CA PRO A 66 16.59 8.52 3.49
C PRO A 66 17.65 8.00 4.47
N THR A 67 18.15 8.91 5.31
CA THR A 67 19.01 8.56 6.45
C THR A 67 18.19 7.88 7.56
N LEU A 68 18.86 7.28 8.55
CA LEU A 68 18.17 6.71 9.71
C LEU A 68 17.37 7.76 10.49
N GLU A 69 17.87 8.99 10.59
CA GLU A 69 17.16 10.10 11.22
C GLU A 69 15.85 10.42 10.47
N GLN A 70 15.90 10.44 9.14
CA GLN A 70 14.71 10.64 8.29
C GLN A 70 13.73 9.47 8.37
N TRP A 71 14.23 8.24 8.53
CA TRP A 71 13.38 7.10 8.82
C TRP A 71 12.69 7.22 10.17
N ASN A 72 13.43 7.64 11.20
CA ASN A 72 12.84 7.89 12.52
C ASN A 72 11.73 8.95 12.43
N GLU A 73 11.96 10.04 11.71
CA GLU A 73 10.95 11.08 11.49
C GLU A 73 9.70 10.55 10.78
N GLN A 74 9.86 9.68 9.76
CA GLN A 74 8.74 9.03 9.08
C GLN A 74 7.94 8.12 10.02
N ILE A 75 8.60 7.30 10.83
CA ILE A 75 7.96 6.39 11.78
C ILE A 75 7.23 7.19 12.88
N GLU A 76 7.83 8.26 13.39
CA GLU A 76 7.16 9.15 14.34
C GLU A 76 5.92 9.81 13.72
N CYS A 77 6.01 10.23 12.46
CA CYS A 77 4.87 10.76 11.71
C CYS A 77 3.77 9.71 11.54
N ALA A 78 4.12 8.47 11.19
CA ALA A 78 3.18 7.37 11.09
C ALA A 78 2.42 7.14 12.40
N LYS A 79 3.13 7.11 13.51
CA LYS A 79 2.50 7.00 14.84
C LYS A 79 1.54 8.14 15.15
N LEU A 80 1.96 9.36 14.83
CA LEU A 80 1.14 10.55 15.06
C LEU A 80 -0.18 10.52 14.28
N LEU A 81 -0.16 9.90 13.09
CA LEU A 81 -1.31 9.77 12.20
C LEU A 81 -2.10 8.47 12.41
N ASP A 82 -1.72 7.66 13.41
CA ASP A 82 -2.26 6.32 13.62
C ASP A 82 -2.12 5.43 12.36
N ALA A 83 -1.09 5.69 11.57
CA ALA A 83 -0.76 4.91 10.38
C ALA A 83 0.05 3.67 10.80
N GLY A 84 -0.62 2.54 10.94
CA GLY A 84 0.02 1.29 11.35
C GLY A 84 0.92 0.66 10.27
N ILE A 85 0.98 1.24 9.07
CA ILE A 85 1.71 0.70 7.90
C ILE A 85 2.53 1.80 7.24
N VAL A 86 3.80 1.47 6.92
CA VAL A 86 4.64 2.22 5.99
C VAL A 86 5.06 1.27 4.87
N THR A 87 4.69 1.59 3.62
CA THR A 87 5.13 0.86 2.43
C THR A 87 6.47 1.38 1.94
N ASP A 88 7.34 0.50 1.51
CA ASP A 88 8.69 0.85 1.06
C ASP A 88 9.05 0.25 -0.30
N LEU A 89 9.50 1.10 -1.19
CA LEU A 89 10.07 0.74 -2.51
C LEU A 89 11.58 0.54 -2.39
N LEU A 90 12.02 -0.51 -1.68
CA LEU A 90 13.43 -0.89 -1.60
C LEU A 90 14.40 0.27 -1.21
N SER A 91 13.91 1.29 -0.47
CA SER A 91 14.76 2.39 0.02
C SER A 91 15.71 1.95 1.15
N LEU A 92 15.52 0.72 1.63
CA LEU A 92 16.38 0.06 2.60
C LEU A 92 17.78 -0.28 2.06
N GLY A 93 18.12 0.13 0.83
CA GLY A 93 19.38 -0.20 0.18
C GLY A 93 19.45 -1.65 -0.32
N ILE A 94 18.37 -2.39 -0.23
CA ILE A 94 18.26 -3.76 -0.73
C ILE A 94 17.93 -3.69 -2.22
N ARG A 95 18.69 -4.40 -3.05
CA ARG A 95 18.49 -4.47 -4.51
C ARG A 95 18.32 -5.92 -4.92
N ASP A 96 17.63 -6.11 -6.06
CA ASP A 96 17.51 -7.43 -6.66
C ASP A 96 18.89 -8.06 -6.87
N GLY A 97 19.05 -9.30 -6.37
CA GLY A 97 20.30 -10.05 -6.45
C GLY A 97 21.44 -9.55 -5.53
N ALA A 98 21.18 -8.61 -4.63
CA ALA A 98 22.18 -8.17 -3.65
C ALA A 98 22.41 -9.24 -2.58
N GLU A 99 23.67 -9.42 -2.17
CA GLU A 99 23.98 -10.18 -0.96
C GLU A 99 23.43 -9.43 0.25
N LEU A 100 22.53 -10.08 0.99
CA LEU A 100 21.90 -9.50 2.20
C LEU A 100 22.84 -9.48 3.42
N ASP A 101 24.12 -9.79 3.24
CA ASP A 101 25.06 -9.95 4.36
C ASP A 101 25.48 -8.63 5.02
N ASN A 102 25.37 -7.51 4.29
CA ASN A 102 25.71 -6.16 4.78
C ASN A 102 24.49 -5.25 4.83
N CYS A 103 23.48 -5.65 5.60
CA CYS A 103 22.23 -4.89 5.71
C CYS A 103 22.07 -4.19 7.06
N ASP A 104 23.15 -3.65 7.63
CA ASP A 104 23.10 -2.97 8.94
C ASP A 104 22.06 -1.86 8.96
N PHE A 105 22.04 -1.02 7.92
CA PHE A 105 21.05 0.04 7.79
C PHE A 105 19.61 -0.50 7.73
N ALA A 106 19.35 -1.52 6.90
CA ALA A 106 18.03 -2.15 6.84
C ALA A 106 17.63 -2.75 8.20
N SER A 107 18.58 -3.38 8.89
CA SER A 107 18.34 -3.95 10.23
C SER A 107 17.94 -2.88 11.25
N GLU A 108 18.59 -1.71 11.21
CA GLU A 108 18.26 -0.59 12.09
C GLU A 108 16.86 -0.03 11.79
N VAL A 109 16.49 0.12 10.50
CA VAL A 109 15.18 0.62 10.09
C VAL A 109 14.06 -0.38 10.46
N VAL A 110 14.29 -1.68 10.20
CA VAL A 110 13.33 -2.74 10.57
C VAL A 110 13.09 -2.75 12.07
N LYS A 111 14.14 -2.71 12.86
CA LYS A 111 14.07 -2.63 14.33
C LYS A 111 13.32 -1.38 14.79
N LEU A 112 13.61 -0.23 14.19
CA LEU A 112 12.92 1.02 14.49
C LEU A 112 11.41 0.93 14.24
N ALA A 113 10.99 0.35 13.12
CA ALA A 113 9.57 0.14 12.81
C ALA A 113 8.91 -0.80 13.82
N GLU A 114 9.57 -1.91 14.15
CA GLU A 114 9.09 -2.91 15.11
C GLU A 114 8.92 -2.32 16.52
N GLU A 115 9.91 -1.60 17.04
CA GLU A 115 9.87 -0.93 18.34
C GLU A 115 8.73 0.09 18.45
N ASN A 116 8.27 0.61 17.31
CA ASN A 116 7.19 1.58 17.23
C ASN A 116 5.84 0.98 16.81
N ASN A 117 5.72 -0.35 16.69
CA ASN A 117 4.53 -1.07 16.25
C ASN A 117 4.01 -0.59 14.88
N VAL A 118 4.91 -0.21 13.98
CA VAL A 118 4.62 0.12 12.61
C VAL A 118 5.03 -1.05 11.72
N LYS A 119 4.11 -1.56 10.91
CA LYS A 119 4.41 -2.59 9.90
C LYS A 119 5.16 -1.94 8.75
N LEU A 120 6.42 -2.34 8.57
CA LEU A 120 7.18 -2.00 7.38
C LEU A 120 6.85 -3.01 6.29
N CYS A 121 6.19 -2.56 5.24
CA CYS A 121 5.72 -3.40 4.14
C CYS A 121 6.59 -3.18 2.91
N LEU A 122 7.36 -4.19 2.51
CA LEU A 122 8.09 -4.12 1.24
C LEU A 122 7.11 -4.25 0.08
N GLU A 123 7.21 -3.32 -0.83
CA GLU A 123 6.54 -3.34 -2.11
C GLU A 123 7.52 -3.83 -3.18
N THR A 124 7.37 -3.87 -4.29
CA THR A 124 8.19 -4.12 -5.49
C THR A 124 9.61 -4.67 -5.27
N GLY A 125 9.91 -5.58 -6.09
CA GLY A 125 11.12 -6.35 -6.20
C GLY A 125 10.76 -7.67 -6.85
N SER A 126 11.73 -8.42 -7.36
CA SER A 126 11.44 -9.78 -7.79
C SER A 126 10.87 -10.57 -6.60
N LEU A 127 9.98 -11.52 -6.88
CA LEU A 127 9.43 -12.40 -5.84
C LEU A 127 10.56 -13.06 -5.02
N GLN A 128 11.67 -13.42 -5.69
CA GLN A 128 12.82 -14.00 -5.01
C GLN A 128 13.43 -13.03 -3.99
N THR A 129 13.62 -11.76 -4.38
CA THR A 129 14.17 -10.73 -3.46
C THR A 129 13.25 -10.52 -2.26
N LEU A 130 11.94 -10.40 -2.46
CA LEU A 130 10.97 -10.25 -1.37
C LEU A 130 11.04 -11.43 -0.40
N LYS A 131 11.12 -12.65 -0.91
CA LYS A 131 11.27 -13.87 -0.08
C LYS A 131 12.57 -13.88 0.70
N ASP A 132 13.68 -13.53 0.09
CA ASP A 132 14.99 -13.54 0.74
C ASP A 132 15.06 -12.49 1.85
N VAL A 133 14.55 -11.28 1.61
CA VAL A 133 14.42 -10.25 2.64
C VAL A 133 13.51 -10.70 3.76
N GLY A 134 12.37 -11.29 3.43
CA GLY A 134 11.44 -11.79 4.43
C GLY A 134 11.95 -12.96 5.25
N ARG A 135 12.89 -13.77 4.74
CA ARG A 135 13.58 -14.80 5.53
C ARG A 135 14.59 -14.19 6.48
N LYS A 136 15.25 -13.11 6.08
CA LYS A 136 16.23 -12.41 6.90
C LYS A 136 15.59 -11.59 8.01
N PHE A 137 14.47 -10.95 7.70
CA PHE A 137 13.73 -10.05 8.61
C PHE A 137 12.32 -10.57 8.83
N GLU A 138 12.11 -11.33 9.88
CA GLU A 138 10.80 -11.96 10.17
C GLU A 138 9.69 -10.94 10.45
N SER A 139 10.03 -9.75 10.92
CA SER A 139 9.08 -8.67 11.21
C SER A 139 8.68 -7.83 9.99
N ILE A 140 9.31 -8.05 8.83
CA ILE A 140 8.91 -7.40 7.58
C ILE A 140 7.60 -8.00 7.07
N TRP A 141 6.74 -7.12 6.60
CA TRP A 141 5.49 -7.43 5.91
C TRP A 141 5.62 -7.13 4.41
N TYR A 142 4.58 -7.42 3.65
CA TYR A 142 4.54 -7.15 2.23
C TYR A 142 3.39 -6.22 1.87
N CYS A 143 3.68 -5.29 0.97
CA CYS A 143 2.70 -4.60 0.15
C CYS A 143 2.68 -5.31 -1.21
N LEU A 144 1.65 -6.10 -1.47
CA LEU A 144 1.53 -6.77 -2.76
C LEU A 144 0.93 -5.79 -3.78
N ASP A 145 1.76 -5.35 -4.71
CA ASP A 145 1.28 -4.64 -5.90
C ASP A 145 0.71 -5.66 -6.89
N VAL A 146 -0.61 -5.61 -7.03
CA VAL A 146 -1.37 -6.56 -7.85
C VAL A 146 -1.06 -6.40 -9.34
N GLY A 147 -0.87 -5.16 -9.79
CA GLY A 147 -0.50 -4.86 -11.16
C GLY A 147 0.91 -5.33 -11.49
N TYR A 148 1.86 -5.09 -10.60
CA TYR A 148 3.23 -5.55 -10.77
C TYR A 148 3.31 -7.09 -10.83
N ALA A 149 2.64 -7.78 -9.92
CA ALA A 149 2.59 -9.24 -9.92
C ALA A 149 2.01 -9.82 -11.23
N ASN A 150 1.13 -9.09 -11.92
CA ASN A 150 0.61 -9.51 -13.23
C ASN A 150 1.58 -9.25 -14.38
N LEU A 151 2.55 -8.35 -14.20
CA LEU A 151 3.55 -8.01 -15.22
C LEU A 151 4.80 -8.90 -15.17
N ASP A 152 5.04 -9.53 -14.03
CA ASP A 152 6.22 -10.37 -13.85
C ASP A 152 6.19 -11.55 -14.84
N ARG A 153 7.32 -11.78 -15.50
CA ARG A 153 7.46 -12.84 -16.50
C ARG A 153 8.23 -14.06 -16.00
N GLU A 154 8.91 -13.89 -14.86
CA GLU A 154 9.67 -14.97 -14.22
C GLU A 154 8.77 -15.75 -13.26
N PHE A 155 7.92 -15.05 -12.51
CA PHE A 155 7.00 -15.62 -11.55
C PHE A 155 5.55 -15.34 -11.93
N SER A 156 4.69 -16.33 -11.76
CA SER A 156 3.26 -16.16 -12.02
C SER A 156 2.60 -15.36 -10.89
N PHE A 157 1.50 -14.69 -11.20
CA PHE A 157 0.64 -14.01 -10.22
C PHE A 157 0.32 -14.89 -9.01
N ARG A 158 0.01 -16.17 -9.24
CA ARG A 158 -0.34 -17.09 -8.17
C ARG A 158 0.83 -17.44 -7.27
N GLN A 159 2.06 -17.49 -7.80
CA GLN A 159 3.25 -17.66 -6.97
C GLN A 159 3.47 -16.49 -6.01
N TYR A 160 3.21 -15.25 -6.44
CA TYR A 160 3.22 -14.10 -5.52
C TYR A 160 2.22 -14.28 -4.38
N VAL A 161 1.00 -14.72 -4.67
CA VAL A 161 -0.01 -14.98 -3.64
C VAL A 161 0.41 -16.13 -2.73
N ASP A 162 0.84 -17.26 -3.29
CA ASP A 162 1.22 -18.45 -2.50
C ASP A 162 2.39 -18.17 -1.56
N ASP A 163 3.36 -17.40 -2.01
CA ASP A 163 4.61 -17.17 -1.26
C ASP A 163 4.50 -15.99 -0.27
N LEU A 164 3.64 -15.01 -0.52
CA LEU A 164 3.60 -13.76 0.27
C LEU A 164 2.34 -13.60 1.14
N ALA A 165 1.21 -14.25 0.83
CA ALA A 165 -0.09 -13.97 1.45
C ALA A 165 -0.09 -14.03 2.98
N GLU A 166 0.73 -14.90 3.58
CA GLU A 166 0.86 -15.04 5.03
C GLU A 166 1.28 -13.73 5.73
N ARG A 167 2.07 -12.91 5.04
CA ARG A 167 2.59 -11.64 5.57
C ARG A 167 2.20 -10.42 4.75
N VAL A 168 1.18 -10.52 3.90
CA VAL A 168 0.59 -9.34 3.25
C VAL A 168 -0.20 -8.54 4.28
N ALA A 169 0.14 -7.25 4.43
CA ALA A 169 -0.61 -6.30 5.24
C ALA A 169 -1.14 -5.11 4.42
N HIS A 170 -0.63 -4.94 3.21
CA HIS A 170 -1.06 -3.88 2.30
C HIS A 170 -1.19 -4.40 0.87
N LEU A 171 -2.09 -3.83 0.09
CA LEU A 171 -2.25 -4.09 -1.33
C LEU A 171 -2.25 -2.77 -2.10
N HIS A 172 -1.51 -2.73 -3.21
CA HIS A 172 -1.78 -1.74 -4.25
C HIS A 172 -2.71 -2.37 -5.29
N LEU A 173 -3.91 -1.84 -5.35
CA LEU A 173 -5.01 -2.35 -6.17
C LEU A 173 -5.01 -1.63 -7.51
N THR A 174 -4.29 -2.18 -8.45
CA THR A 174 -4.23 -1.74 -9.85
C THR A 174 -4.54 -2.90 -10.78
N ASP A 175 -4.84 -2.60 -12.02
CA ASP A 175 -5.00 -3.57 -13.10
C ASP A 175 -4.18 -3.12 -14.32
N ASN A 176 -3.87 -4.05 -15.21
CA ASN A 176 -3.17 -3.78 -16.46
C ASN A 176 -3.40 -4.92 -17.46
N TYR A 177 -3.01 -4.70 -18.71
CA TYR A 177 -3.16 -5.68 -19.78
C TYR A 177 -2.01 -6.71 -19.88
N GLY A 178 -1.16 -6.83 -18.85
CA GLY A 178 -0.03 -7.76 -18.83
C GLY A 178 1.17 -7.35 -19.74
N GLN A 179 1.24 -6.10 -20.16
CA GLN A 179 2.29 -5.59 -21.05
C GLN A 179 3.11 -4.46 -20.44
N ARG A 180 2.47 -3.58 -19.70
CA ARG A 180 3.05 -2.42 -19.02
C ARG A 180 2.22 -2.06 -17.81
N ASP A 181 2.80 -1.26 -16.95
CA ASP A 181 2.13 -0.74 -15.77
C ASP A 181 1.19 0.43 -16.17
N ASP A 182 -0.05 0.07 -16.46
CA ASP A 182 -1.06 1.01 -16.94
C ASP A 182 -1.81 1.71 -15.81
N HIS A 183 -1.69 1.24 -14.57
CA HIS A 183 -2.47 1.71 -13.42
C HIS A 183 -3.98 1.81 -13.72
N GLU A 184 -4.52 0.78 -14.34
CA GLU A 184 -5.94 0.69 -14.65
C GLU A 184 -6.75 0.27 -13.42
N ARG A 185 -8.07 0.43 -13.50
CA ARG A 185 -8.97 0.05 -12.43
C ARG A 185 -9.06 -1.48 -12.27
N PRO A 186 -9.12 -2.01 -11.04
CA PRO A 186 -9.44 -3.40 -10.78
C PRO A 186 -10.69 -3.88 -11.53
N GLY A 187 -10.61 -5.07 -12.12
CA GLY A 187 -11.69 -5.68 -12.89
C GLY A 187 -11.85 -5.11 -14.30
N LEU A 188 -10.79 -4.59 -14.87
CA LEU A 188 -10.74 -4.17 -16.26
C LEU A 188 -11.05 -5.35 -17.20
N LYS A 189 -11.83 -5.09 -18.24
CA LYS A 189 -12.07 -6.11 -19.27
C LYS A 189 -10.79 -6.35 -20.08
N GLY A 190 -10.29 -7.59 -20.06
CA GLY A 190 -9.02 -7.97 -20.72
C GLY A 190 -7.78 -7.69 -19.88
N GLY A 191 -7.93 -7.23 -18.66
CA GLY A 191 -6.87 -7.11 -17.66
C GLY A 191 -6.60 -8.42 -16.92
N ILE A 192 -6.25 -8.32 -15.65
CA ILE A 192 -6.01 -9.47 -14.77
C ILE A 192 -7.24 -10.39 -14.76
N ASP A 193 -7.02 -11.68 -14.98
CA ASP A 193 -8.09 -12.67 -14.98
C ASP A 193 -8.89 -12.66 -13.69
N ARG A 194 -10.21 -12.82 -13.81
CA ARG A 194 -11.11 -12.91 -12.64
C ARG A 194 -10.71 -14.02 -11.67
N ASP A 195 -10.26 -15.15 -12.19
CA ASP A 195 -9.80 -16.27 -11.39
C ASP A 195 -8.53 -15.94 -10.58
N ASN A 196 -7.69 -15.03 -11.06
CA ASN A 196 -6.53 -14.54 -10.31
C ASN A 196 -6.95 -13.59 -9.19
N TRP A 197 -7.95 -12.73 -9.41
CA TRP A 197 -8.54 -11.93 -8.34
C TRP A 197 -9.18 -12.81 -7.26
N ASP A 198 -9.93 -13.84 -7.65
CA ASP A 198 -10.50 -14.82 -6.72
C ASP A 198 -9.39 -15.57 -5.96
N TYR A 199 -8.32 -15.95 -6.66
CA TYR A 199 -7.17 -16.60 -6.06
C TYR A 199 -6.48 -15.73 -5.01
N LEU A 200 -6.28 -14.45 -5.32
CA LEU A 200 -5.71 -13.47 -4.38
C LEU A 200 -6.51 -13.40 -3.08
N PHE A 201 -7.81 -13.13 -3.17
CA PHE A 201 -8.62 -12.98 -1.97
C PHE A 201 -8.79 -14.28 -1.20
N ASN A 202 -8.90 -15.41 -1.89
CA ASN A 202 -8.91 -16.73 -1.25
C ASN A 202 -7.58 -17.04 -0.56
N GLY A 203 -6.45 -16.64 -1.15
CA GLY A 203 -5.12 -16.76 -0.55
C GLY A 203 -4.99 -15.95 0.73
N LEU A 204 -5.36 -14.67 0.68
CA LEU A 204 -5.32 -13.78 1.84
C LEU A 204 -6.27 -14.23 2.96
N ASN A 205 -7.44 -14.76 2.62
CA ASN A 205 -8.42 -15.22 3.60
C ASN A 205 -8.00 -16.50 4.38
N LYS A 206 -6.90 -17.15 4.00
CA LYS A 206 -6.34 -18.27 4.78
C LYS A 206 -5.69 -17.79 6.08
N TYR A 207 -5.31 -16.52 6.13
CA TYR A 207 -4.58 -15.92 7.23
C TYR A 207 -5.43 -14.88 7.94
N ASP A 208 -5.24 -14.69 9.25
CA ASP A 208 -6.00 -13.73 10.06
C ASP A 208 -5.29 -12.36 10.09
N ASN A 209 -4.92 -11.86 8.94
CA ASN A 209 -4.26 -10.56 8.79
C ASN A 209 -5.28 -9.46 8.47
N ASP A 210 -5.12 -8.31 9.14
CA ASP A 210 -5.78 -7.09 8.69
C ASP A 210 -5.00 -6.53 7.49
N VAL A 211 -5.64 -6.51 6.32
CA VAL A 211 -5.04 -6.06 5.07
C VAL A 211 -5.70 -4.76 4.62
N ILE A 212 -4.90 -3.73 4.36
CA ILE A 212 -5.36 -2.47 3.78
C ILE A 212 -5.18 -2.52 2.26
N GLY A 213 -6.23 -2.21 1.51
CA GLY A 213 -6.15 -2.05 0.05
C GLY A 213 -6.14 -0.56 -0.34
N SER A 214 -5.12 -0.15 -1.07
CA SER A 214 -5.01 1.19 -1.65
C SER A 214 -5.23 1.13 -3.17
N PHE A 215 -6.13 1.94 -3.69
CA PHE A 215 -6.28 2.10 -5.14
C PHE A 215 -5.16 2.98 -5.69
N GLU A 216 -4.32 2.41 -6.52
CA GLU A 216 -3.24 3.12 -7.20
C GLU A 216 -3.55 3.28 -8.70
N MET A 217 -4.69 3.88 -8.98
CA MET A 217 -5.17 4.08 -10.35
C MET A 217 -4.65 5.38 -10.96
N SER A 218 -4.50 5.39 -12.29
CA SER A 218 -4.07 6.57 -13.04
C SER A 218 -4.88 7.84 -12.63
N PRO A 219 -4.21 8.99 -12.44
CA PRO A 219 -4.87 10.24 -12.05
C PRO A 219 -5.85 10.76 -13.10
N SER A 220 -5.69 10.35 -14.34
CA SER A 220 -6.61 10.69 -15.44
C SER A 220 -7.93 9.89 -15.39
N MET A 221 -8.00 8.89 -14.50
CA MET A 221 -9.17 8.01 -14.45
C MET A 221 -10.38 8.74 -13.86
N PRO A 222 -11.54 8.69 -14.53
CA PRO A 222 -12.77 9.30 -14.02
C PRO A 222 -13.21 8.67 -12.68
N ALA A 223 -13.78 9.47 -11.79
CA ALA A 223 -14.27 9.00 -10.48
C ALA A 223 -15.27 7.83 -10.56
N VAL A 224 -16.07 7.75 -11.64
CA VAL A 224 -16.98 6.62 -11.88
C VAL A 224 -16.25 5.29 -11.99
N MET A 225 -15.00 5.28 -12.45
CA MET A 225 -14.18 4.06 -12.54
C MET A 225 -13.75 3.56 -11.15
N ILE A 226 -13.56 4.47 -10.20
CA ILE A 226 -13.30 4.10 -8.79
C ILE A 226 -14.49 3.31 -8.24
N ARG A 227 -15.70 3.81 -8.51
CA ARG A 227 -16.94 3.10 -8.12
C ARG A 227 -16.99 1.70 -8.72
N GLN A 228 -16.71 1.56 -10.02
CA GLN A 228 -16.70 0.24 -10.68
C GLN A 228 -15.63 -0.70 -10.09
N ALA A 229 -14.46 -0.18 -9.75
CA ALA A 229 -13.42 -0.95 -9.07
C ALA A 229 -13.89 -1.44 -7.69
N VAL A 230 -14.51 -0.55 -6.91
CA VAL A 230 -15.08 -0.89 -5.60
C VAL A 230 -16.16 -1.96 -5.74
N GLU A 231 -17.13 -1.79 -6.64
CA GLU A 231 -18.20 -2.77 -6.90
C GLU A 231 -17.62 -4.14 -7.31
N PHE A 232 -16.60 -4.15 -8.19
CA PHE A 232 -15.92 -5.38 -8.59
C PHE A 232 -15.24 -6.06 -7.41
N LEU A 233 -14.49 -5.31 -6.59
CA LEU A 233 -13.78 -5.88 -5.45
C LEU A 233 -14.74 -6.40 -4.39
N PHE A 234 -15.84 -5.72 -4.10
CA PHE A 234 -16.86 -6.21 -3.17
C PHE A 234 -17.48 -7.52 -3.65
N ASP A 235 -17.75 -7.65 -4.95
CA ASP A 235 -18.23 -8.91 -5.53
C ASP A 235 -17.19 -10.05 -5.33
N LYS A 236 -15.91 -9.75 -5.48
CA LYS A 236 -14.80 -10.71 -5.30
C LYS A 236 -14.47 -11.01 -3.85
N MET A 237 -14.59 -10.02 -2.99
CA MET A 237 -14.38 -10.14 -1.55
C MET A 237 -15.55 -10.83 -0.83
N GLN A 238 -16.45 -11.51 -1.54
CA GLN A 238 -17.51 -12.31 -0.91
C GLN A 238 -16.89 -13.25 0.13
N TRP A 239 -16.91 -12.80 1.39
CA TRP A 239 -16.39 -13.53 2.55
C TRP A 239 -17.47 -14.42 3.14
N PRO A 240 -17.74 -15.60 2.58
CA PRO A 240 -18.86 -16.41 3.05
C PRO A 240 -18.64 -16.97 4.45
N ASN A 241 -17.43 -16.94 4.98
CA ASN A 241 -17.10 -17.68 6.20
C ASN A 241 -16.18 -16.95 7.20
N ARG A 242 -15.94 -15.64 7.07
CA ARG A 242 -15.29 -14.95 8.19
C ARG A 242 -16.20 -15.01 9.41
N PRO A 243 -15.75 -15.53 10.57
CA PRO A 243 -16.48 -15.33 11.80
C PRO A 243 -16.73 -13.84 11.93
N LYS A 244 -17.95 -13.45 12.34
CA LYS A 244 -18.36 -12.04 12.55
C LYS A 244 -17.48 -11.40 13.64
N ARG A 245 -16.20 -11.23 13.39
CA ARG A 245 -15.43 -10.21 14.07
C ARG A 245 -16.01 -8.89 13.56
N GLN A 246 -16.53 -8.10 14.45
CA GLN A 246 -16.81 -6.70 14.14
C GLN A 246 -15.52 -6.17 13.49
N PRO A 247 -15.59 -5.61 12.28
CA PRO A 247 -14.43 -5.02 11.66
C PRO A 247 -13.86 -4.03 12.67
N ARG A 248 -12.66 -4.27 13.15
CA ARG A 248 -11.88 -3.20 13.74
C ARG A 248 -11.52 -2.31 12.55
N ASN A 249 -12.41 -1.37 12.29
CA ASN A 249 -12.20 -0.17 11.48
C ASN A 249 -11.55 -0.36 10.09
N VAL A 250 -12.09 -1.25 9.26
CA VAL A 250 -11.98 -1.09 7.81
C VAL A 250 -13.41 -1.14 7.27
N GLU A 251 -14.14 -0.09 7.52
CA GLU A 251 -15.33 0.19 6.77
C GLU A 251 -14.91 0.94 5.51
N VAL A 252 -14.83 0.25 4.37
CA VAL A 252 -15.07 0.93 3.11
C VAL A 252 -16.57 1.24 3.13
N ILE A 253 -16.96 2.29 3.84
CA ILE A 253 -18.35 2.73 3.86
C ILE A 253 -18.56 3.48 2.56
N TYR A 254 -19.09 2.77 1.58
CA TYR A 254 -19.71 3.39 0.44
C TYR A 254 -21.15 3.71 0.81
N ASN A 255 -21.47 4.99 1.05
CA ASN A 255 -22.81 5.49 1.02
C ASN A 255 -23.11 5.95 -0.40
N PRO A 256 -23.95 5.24 -1.18
CA PRO A 256 -24.44 5.76 -2.44
C PRO A 256 -25.36 6.96 -2.14
N VAL A 257 -25.01 8.13 -2.69
CA VAL A 257 -25.90 9.29 -2.77
C VAL A 257 -26.83 9.08 -3.97
#